data_3ec6a999af9a5f95f2658986554a611b
#
_entry.id   3ec6a999af9a5f95f2658986554a611b
#
_cell.length_a   1.000
_cell.length_b   1.000
_cell.length_c   1.000
_cell.angle_alpha   90.00
_cell.angle_beta   90.00
_cell.angle_gamma   90.00
#
_symmetry.space_group_name_H-M   'P 1'
#
loop_
_entity.id
_entity.type
_entity.pdbx_description
1 polymer ?
#
loop_
_entity_poly.entity_id
_entity_poly.type
_entity_poly.pdbx_seq_one_letter_code
_entity_poly.pdbx_strand_id
1 'polypeptide(L)'
;EEDSVSLPDPGERAVRGDHDGVPDERSVTVAVPRLPRASNTADLDPLSAIPGVRVEFRPLDAPLGDADAVVLTGTKNTVDDLRALRESGLDDRLRGFDGPVVGLCGGYQLLGERLVDADVEGVDDEEIIHGVGLLPIETGFSRRKRVAPATWDLDGAGPLAGATGPVEGYEIHGGETWVAAGAADDDSGATASDQVSFPFTVSDREGVTLGAAAGTVLGTYLHGLFENDDAREAFVDAVFEHAGVSRPEAGGGASDGDRADADPYDRAADLVADLPLDRLLTSE
;
A
#
# COMPACT_ATOMS: atom_id res chain seq x y z
N GLU A 1 16.04 -0.85 -8.29
CA GLU A 1 16.08 -0.80 -9.79
C GLU A 1 15.14 -1.84 -10.42
N GLU A 2 14.83 -2.94 -9.73
CA GLU A 2 13.95 -4.02 -10.25
C GLU A 2 12.48 -3.59 -10.28
N ASP A 3 12.02 -2.79 -9.35
CA ASP A 3 10.62 -2.35 -9.21
C ASP A 3 10.10 -1.54 -10.40
N SER A 4 10.96 -0.89 -11.17
CA SER A 4 10.55 -0.02 -12.27
C SER A 4 10.33 -0.77 -13.60
N VAL A 5 10.79 -2.01 -13.72
CA VAL A 5 10.75 -2.77 -14.99
C VAL A 5 9.34 -3.25 -15.33
N SER A 6 8.47 -3.43 -14.33
CA SER A 6 7.08 -3.92 -14.50
C SER A 6 6.01 -2.83 -14.29
N LEU A 7 6.41 -1.57 -14.09
CA LEU A 7 5.48 -0.46 -13.91
C LEU A 7 5.06 0.12 -15.26
N PRO A 8 3.77 0.45 -15.45
CA PRO A 8 3.33 1.23 -16.60
C PRO A 8 3.96 2.62 -16.57
N ASP A 9 4.04 3.26 -17.73
CA ASP A 9 4.42 4.67 -17.80
C ASP A 9 3.43 5.53 -16.98
N PRO A 10 3.85 6.69 -16.42
CA PRO A 10 2.99 7.50 -15.54
C PRO A 10 1.66 7.95 -16.16
N GLY A 11 1.58 8.01 -17.50
CA GLY A 11 0.36 8.35 -18.25
C GLY A 11 -0.45 7.14 -18.73
N GLU A 12 -0.04 5.93 -18.39
CA GLU A 12 -0.68 4.71 -18.85
C GLU A 12 -1.51 4.05 -17.75
N ARG A 13 -2.60 3.40 -18.17
CA ARG A 13 -3.44 2.56 -17.34
C ARG A 13 -3.04 1.10 -17.53
N ALA A 14 -2.85 0.36 -16.45
CA ALA A 14 -2.55 -1.06 -16.50
C ALA A 14 -3.31 -1.81 -15.40
N VAL A 15 -3.82 -2.99 -15.73
CA VAL A 15 -4.61 -3.83 -14.81
C VAL A 15 -3.86 -5.13 -14.58
N ARG A 16 -3.84 -5.59 -13.32
CA ARG A 16 -3.40 -6.93 -12.92
C ARG A 16 -4.59 -7.68 -12.30
N GLY A 17 -4.63 -9.00 -12.45
CA GLY A 17 -5.68 -9.85 -11.88
C GLY A 17 -6.91 -10.01 -12.78
N ASP A 18 -6.89 -9.55 -14.03
CA ASP A 18 -8.01 -9.58 -14.99
C ASP A 18 -8.17 -10.89 -15.77
N HIS A 19 -7.28 -11.88 -15.54
CA HIS A 19 -7.28 -13.15 -16.25
C HIS A 19 -7.82 -14.33 -15.44
N ASP A 20 -8.53 -14.07 -14.35
CA ASP A 20 -9.05 -15.06 -13.40
C ASP A 20 -10.41 -15.67 -13.81
N GLY A 21 -11.01 -15.18 -14.89
CA GLY A 21 -12.31 -15.63 -15.39
C GLY A 21 -13.51 -15.13 -14.60
N VAL A 22 -13.31 -14.26 -13.61
CA VAL A 22 -14.40 -13.60 -12.86
C VAL A 22 -14.97 -12.47 -13.71
N PRO A 23 -16.31 -12.42 -13.94
CA PRO A 23 -16.94 -11.31 -14.67
C PRO A 23 -16.76 -9.96 -13.95
N ASP A 24 -16.73 -8.86 -14.72
CA ASP A 24 -16.54 -7.51 -14.18
C ASP A 24 -17.61 -7.12 -13.15
N GLU A 25 -18.85 -7.56 -13.33
CA GLU A 25 -19.96 -7.28 -12.39
C GLU A 25 -19.78 -7.97 -11.01
N ARG A 26 -18.82 -8.88 -10.92
CA ARG A 26 -18.46 -9.60 -9.70
C ARG A 26 -17.01 -9.31 -9.26
N SER A 27 -16.40 -8.34 -9.88
CA SER A 27 -15.04 -7.90 -9.59
C SER A 27 -15.05 -6.58 -8.87
N VAL A 28 -14.00 -6.30 -8.11
CA VAL A 28 -13.73 -5.02 -7.46
C VAL A 28 -12.43 -4.42 -7.98
N THR A 29 -12.34 -3.11 -8.00
CA THR A 29 -11.19 -2.38 -8.52
C THR A 29 -10.44 -1.67 -7.40
N VAL A 30 -9.20 -2.08 -7.17
CA VAL A 30 -8.24 -1.39 -6.30
C VAL A 30 -7.42 -0.45 -7.18
N ALA A 31 -7.71 0.84 -7.12
CA ALA A 31 -6.96 1.85 -7.86
C ALA A 31 -5.60 2.13 -7.20
N VAL A 32 -4.56 2.15 -8.01
CA VAL A 32 -3.19 2.47 -7.60
C VAL A 32 -2.73 3.70 -8.37
N PRO A 33 -2.81 4.91 -7.79
CA PRO A 33 -2.27 6.10 -8.41
C PRO A 33 -0.78 5.94 -8.74
N ARG A 34 -0.43 6.11 -10.01
CA ARG A 34 0.94 5.91 -10.50
C ARG A 34 1.82 7.12 -10.11
N LEU A 35 2.30 7.09 -8.87
CA LEU A 35 3.26 8.10 -8.39
C LEU A 35 4.51 8.11 -9.30
N PRO A 36 5.08 9.29 -9.61
CA PRO A 36 6.26 9.39 -10.49
C PRO A 36 7.44 8.54 -10.02
N ARG A 37 7.62 8.42 -8.71
CA ARG A 37 8.71 7.67 -8.08
C ARG A 37 8.24 6.44 -7.30
N ALA A 38 7.08 5.89 -7.67
CA ALA A 38 6.53 4.68 -7.04
C ALA A 38 7.60 3.58 -6.91
N SER A 39 7.58 2.87 -5.80
CA SER A 39 8.46 1.75 -5.49
C SER A 39 7.74 0.67 -4.70
N ASN A 40 8.34 -0.51 -4.62
CA ASN A 40 7.80 -1.66 -3.88
C ASN A 40 6.40 -2.06 -4.35
N THR A 41 6.14 -2.01 -5.65
CA THR A 41 4.83 -2.33 -6.23
C THR A 41 4.53 -3.83 -6.21
N ALA A 42 5.52 -4.67 -5.93
CA ALA A 42 5.33 -6.09 -5.64
C ALA A 42 4.45 -6.32 -4.39
N ASP A 43 4.38 -5.36 -3.45
CA ASP A 43 3.46 -5.41 -2.30
C ASP A 43 1.99 -5.61 -2.73
N LEU A 44 1.65 -5.32 -3.99
CA LEU A 44 0.30 -5.44 -4.53
C LEU A 44 0.03 -6.79 -5.23
N ASP A 45 1.07 -7.59 -5.51
CA ASP A 45 0.93 -8.84 -6.24
C ASP A 45 0.00 -9.84 -5.53
N PRO A 46 0.03 -9.97 -4.18
CA PRO A 46 -0.90 -10.84 -3.47
C PRO A 46 -2.37 -10.45 -3.65
N LEU A 47 -2.67 -9.14 -3.82
CA LEU A 47 -4.04 -8.68 -4.10
C LEU A 47 -4.48 -9.09 -5.50
N SER A 48 -3.61 -8.95 -6.49
CA SER A 48 -3.93 -9.31 -7.88
C SER A 48 -4.11 -10.82 -8.10
N ALA A 49 -3.66 -11.63 -7.15
CA ALA A 49 -3.86 -13.08 -7.16
C ALA A 49 -5.23 -13.53 -6.63
N ILE A 50 -5.99 -12.61 -5.98
CA ILE A 50 -7.31 -12.94 -5.44
C ILE A 50 -8.38 -12.87 -6.54
N PRO A 51 -9.17 -13.94 -6.73
CA PRO A 51 -10.24 -13.94 -7.74
C PRO A 51 -11.23 -12.78 -7.55
N GLY A 52 -11.45 -12.03 -8.63
CA GLY A 52 -12.34 -10.87 -8.65
C GLY A 52 -11.69 -9.56 -8.17
N VAL A 53 -10.42 -9.55 -7.80
CA VAL A 53 -9.69 -8.31 -7.47
C VAL A 53 -8.91 -7.82 -8.69
N ARG A 54 -9.15 -6.60 -9.09
CA ARG A 54 -8.47 -5.89 -10.18
C ARG A 54 -7.58 -4.82 -9.57
N VAL A 55 -6.27 -4.99 -9.62
CA VAL A 55 -5.29 -3.98 -9.23
C VAL A 55 -4.98 -3.12 -10.43
N GLU A 56 -5.44 -1.88 -10.40
CA GLU A 56 -5.37 -0.99 -11.54
C GLU A 56 -4.47 0.21 -11.30
N PHE A 57 -3.33 0.25 -11.97
CA PHE A 57 -2.48 1.42 -12.02
C PHE A 57 -3.13 2.52 -12.86
N ARG A 58 -3.23 3.73 -12.32
CA ARG A 58 -3.88 4.88 -12.95
C ARG A 58 -2.98 6.10 -12.98
N PRO A 59 -3.02 6.90 -14.05
CA PRO A 59 -2.43 8.26 -14.04
C PRO A 59 -2.94 9.06 -12.84
N LEU A 60 -2.12 9.98 -12.32
CA LEU A 60 -2.49 10.78 -11.15
C LEU A 60 -3.73 11.66 -11.36
N ASP A 61 -4.00 12.08 -12.59
CA ASP A 61 -5.16 12.90 -12.95
C ASP A 61 -6.43 12.08 -13.26
N ALA A 62 -6.34 10.74 -13.23
CA ALA A 62 -7.49 9.87 -13.46
C ALA A 62 -8.53 9.99 -12.34
N PRO A 63 -9.84 9.85 -12.65
CA PRO A 63 -10.89 9.83 -11.64
C PRO A 63 -10.78 8.60 -10.73
N LEU A 64 -11.29 8.72 -9.50
CA LEU A 64 -11.40 7.60 -8.54
C LEU A 64 -12.82 7.05 -8.42
N GLY A 65 -13.83 7.68 -9.02
CA GLY A 65 -15.24 7.38 -8.77
C GLY A 65 -15.74 6.02 -9.29
N ASP A 66 -14.89 5.26 -9.99
CA ASP A 66 -15.14 3.88 -10.43
C ASP A 66 -14.22 2.87 -9.73
N ALA A 67 -13.50 3.30 -8.70
CA ALA A 67 -12.68 2.44 -7.86
C ALA A 67 -13.44 2.06 -6.58
N ASP A 68 -13.20 0.85 -6.09
CA ASP A 68 -13.77 0.34 -4.84
C ASP A 68 -12.79 0.50 -3.67
N ALA A 69 -11.51 0.66 -3.95
CA ALA A 69 -10.47 0.98 -2.99
C ALA A 69 -9.31 1.74 -3.64
N VAL A 70 -8.46 2.37 -2.82
CA VAL A 70 -7.23 3.02 -3.28
C VAL A 70 -6.04 2.52 -2.47
N VAL A 71 -4.93 2.20 -3.16
CA VAL A 71 -3.64 1.92 -2.49
C VAL A 71 -2.58 2.89 -3.01
N LEU A 72 -2.01 3.69 -2.11
CA LEU A 72 -0.81 4.49 -2.35
C LEU A 72 0.42 3.66 -2.01
N THR A 73 1.24 3.38 -3.00
CA THR A 73 2.47 2.59 -2.84
C THR A 73 3.59 3.35 -2.14
N GLY A 74 4.65 2.66 -1.80
CA GLY A 74 5.92 3.28 -1.46
C GLY A 74 6.43 4.21 -2.57
N THR A 75 7.31 5.11 -2.20
CA THR A 75 7.98 6.04 -3.12
C THR A 75 9.44 6.24 -2.76
N LYS A 76 10.26 6.53 -3.76
CA LYS A 76 11.69 6.86 -3.58
C LYS A 76 11.92 8.32 -3.18
N ASN A 77 10.89 9.17 -3.27
CA ASN A 77 10.93 10.57 -2.84
C ASN A 77 9.50 11.05 -2.55
N THR A 78 9.15 11.05 -1.28
CA THR A 78 7.80 11.37 -0.80
C THR A 78 7.43 12.83 -1.08
N VAL A 79 8.38 13.75 -0.95
CA VAL A 79 8.15 15.18 -1.14
C VAL A 79 7.78 15.51 -2.59
N ASP A 80 8.57 15.01 -3.55
CA ASP A 80 8.30 15.26 -4.96
C ASP A 80 7.00 14.60 -5.42
N ASP A 81 6.72 13.38 -4.93
CA ASP A 81 5.49 12.66 -5.28
C ASP A 81 4.25 13.32 -4.66
N LEU A 82 4.36 13.91 -3.44
CA LEU A 82 3.28 14.71 -2.85
C LEU A 82 2.96 15.94 -3.70
N ARG A 83 3.98 16.63 -4.20
CA ARG A 83 3.77 17.78 -5.11
C ARG A 83 3.05 17.37 -6.37
N ALA A 84 3.52 16.31 -7.04
CA ALA A 84 2.88 15.78 -8.24
C ALA A 84 1.43 15.35 -7.99
N LEU A 85 1.17 14.69 -6.85
CA LEU A 85 -0.15 14.29 -6.40
C LEU A 85 -1.09 15.52 -6.26
N ARG A 86 -0.62 16.57 -5.61
CA ARG A 86 -1.39 17.83 -5.42
C ARG A 86 -1.59 18.59 -6.73
N GLU A 87 -0.56 18.70 -7.56
CA GLU A 87 -0.66 19.34 -8.88
C GLU A 87 -1.68 18.65 -9.78
N SER A 88 -1.85 17.36 -9.66
CA SER A 88 -2.89 16.59 -10.37
C SER A 88 -4.29 16.74 -9.77
N GLY A 89 -4.43 17.29 -8.54
CA GLY A 89 -5.68 17.36 -7.76
C GLY A 89 -6.12 16.02 -7.19
N LEU A 90 -5.22 15.04 -7.10
CA LEU A 90 -5.53 13.73 -6.53
C LEU A 90 -5.80 13.83 -5.02
N ASP A 91 -5.18 14.77 -4.30
CA ASP A 91 -5.42 15.02 -2.88
C ASP A 91 -6.90 15.36 -2.60
N ASP A 92 -7.52 16.21 -3.40
CA ASP A 92 -8.96 16.51 -3.27
C ASP A 92 -9.83 15.29 -3.59
N ARG A 93 -9.45 14.51 -4.60
CA ARG A 93 -10.18 13.27 -4.94
C ARG A 93 -10.06 12.22 -3.85
N LEU A 94 -8.90 12.08 -3.22
CA LEU A 94 -8.69 11.19 -2.08
C LEU A 94 -9.51 11.61 -0.88
N ARG A 95 -9.57 12.92 -0.57
CA ARG A 95 -10.43 13.43 0.53
C ARG A 95 -11.93 13.22 0.27
N GLY A 96 -12.34 13.17 -0.98
CA GLY A 96 -13.73 12.90 -1.37
C GLY A 96 -14.05 11.42 -1.61
N PHE A 97 -13.06 10.52 -1.44
CA PHE A 97 -13.24 9.09 -1.63
C PHE A 97 -13.73 8.45 -0.32
N ASP A 98 -14.78 7.64 -0.38
CA ASP A 98 -15.45 7.06 0.79
C ASP A 98 -15.12 5.57 1.01
N GLY A 99 -14.41 4.94 0.08
CA GLY A 99 -13.96 3.55 0.17
C GLY A 99 -12.67 3.36 0.99
N PRO A 100 -12.22 2.10 1.12
CA PRO A 100 -10.96 1.77 1.74
C PRO A 100 -9.75 2.45 1.07
N VAL A 101 -8.90 3.09 1.88
CA VAL A 101 -7.63 3.69 1.42
C VAL A 101 -6.48 3.11 2.24
N VAL A 102 -5.46 2.59 1.57
CA VAL A 102 -4.24 2.09 2.23
C VAL A 102 -3.02 2.84 1.69
N GLY A 103 -2.18 3.35 2.58
CA GLY A 103 -0.87 3.92 2.26
C GLY A 103 0.27 3.04 2.77
N LEU A 104 1.18 2.64 1.89
CA LEU A 104 2.35 1.84 2.22
C LEU A 104 3.62 2.71 2.21
N CYS A 105 4.38 2.71 3.28
CA CYS A 105 5.66 3.43 3.42
C CYS A 105 5.54 4.92 3.05
N GLY A 106 6.06 5.36 1.90
CA GLY A 106 5.85 6.72 1.42
C GLY A 106 4.38 7.07 1.22
N GLY A 107 3.55 6.12 0.75
CA GLY A 107 2.09 6.28 0.67
C GLY A 107 1.46 6.59 2.02
N TYR A 108 1.93 5.96 3.11
CA TYR A 108 1.50 6.27 4.47
C TYR A 108 1.86 7.73 4.85
N GLN A 109 3.08 8.15 4.55
CA GLN A 109 3.53 9.52 4.81
C GLN A 109 2.70 10.56 4.05
N LEU A 110 2.34 10.28 2.78
CA LEU A 110 1.49 11.14 1.97
C LEU A 110 0.11 11.38 2.59
N LEU A 111 -0.47 10.36 3.27
CA LEU A 111 -1.80 10.43 3.87
C LEU A 111 -1.85 11.33 5.13
N GLY A 112 -0.72 11.65 5.73
CA GLY A 112 -0.62 12.50 6.91
C GLY A 112 -1.02 13.96 6.69
N GLU A 113 -1.03 14.74 7.78
CA GLU A 113 -1.30 16.17 7.74
C GLU A 113 -0.10 16.97 7.25
N ARG A 114 1.11 16.59 7.70
CA ARG A 114 2.34 17.33 7.41
C ARG A 114 3.55 16.42 7.27
N LEU A 115 4.43 16.82 6.37
CA LEU A 115 5.82 16.37 6.27
C LEU A 115 6.70 17.49 6.80
N VAL A 116 7.52 17.21 7.81
CA VAL A 116 8.46 18.15 8.43
C VAL A 116 9.90 17.73 8.12
N ASP A 117 10.84 18.67 8.18
CA ASP A 117 12.22 18.48 7.71
C ASP A 117 12.24 17.98 6.25
N ALA A 118 11.31 18.49 5.43
CA ALA A 118 11.10 18.05 4.04
C ALA A 118 12.29 18.38 3.12
N ASP A 119 13.12 19.37 3.50
CA ASP A 119 14.38 19.73 2.85
C ASP A 119 15.41 18.57 2.85
N VAL A 120 15.28 17.63 3.77
CA VAL A 120 16.15 16.44 3.87
C VAL A 120 15.94 15.49 2.67
N GLU A 121 14.72 15.42 2.15
CA GLU A 121 14.34 14.52 1.03
C GLU A 121 14.06 15.30 -0.26
N GLY A 122 13.53 16.52 -0.15
CA GLY A 122 13.20 17.39 -1.29
C GLY A 122 14.41 18.10 -1.90
N VAL A 123 14.15 18.77 -3.02
CA VAL A 123 15.17 19.58 -3.74
C VAL A 123 15.11 21.07 -3.38
N ASP A 124 14.10 21.49 -2.62
CA ASP A 124 13.86 22.88 -2.20
C ASP A 124 14.09 23.04 -0.70
N ASP A 125 14.26 24.29 -0.24
CA ASP A 125 14.49 24.64 1.17
C ASP A 125 13.17 24.70 2.00
N GLU A 126 12.09 24.03 1.54
CA GLU A 126 10.82 24.02 2.26
C GLU A 126 10.86 22.99 3.38
N GLU A 127 10.83 23.46 4.63
CA GLU A 127 10.93 22.60 5.81
C GLU A 127 9.64 21.84 6.13
N ILE A 128 8.46 22.42 5.80
CA ILE A 128 7.15 21.85 6.12
C ILE A 128 6.26 21.84 4.88
N ILE A 129 5.73 20.69 4.54
CA ILE A 129 4.78 20.50 3.43
C ILE A 129 3.51 19.84 3.96
N HIS A 130 2.34 20.38 3.58
CA HIS A 130 1.07 19.76 3.93
C HIS A 130 0.85 18.48 3.13
N GLY A 131 0.48 17.40 3.81
CA GLY A 131 0.07 16.12 3.20
C GLY A 131 -1.36 16.13 2.70
N VAL A 132 -1.91 14.94 2.45
CA VAL A 132 -3.31 14.77 2.05
C VAL A 132 -4.27 15.06 3.22
N GLY A 133 -3.86 14.78 4.46
CA GLY A 133 -4.65 15.07 5.67
C GLY A 133 -5.78 14.08 5.92
N LEU A 134 -5.62 12.82 5.50
CA LEU A 134 -6.58 11.74 5.79
C LEU A 134 -6.26 11.01 7.10
N LEU A 135 -5.03 11.10 7.57
CA LEU A 135 -4.59 10.57 8.86
C LEU A 135 -4.07 11.72 9.72
N PRO A 136 -4.42 11.81 11.02
CA PRO A 136 -3.98 12.85 11.92
C PRO A 136 -2.55 12.59 12.41
N ILE A 137 -1.62 12.48 11.48
CA ILE A 137 -0.22 12.20 11.74
C ILE A 137 0.69 13.22 11.04
N GLU A 138 1.89 13.36 11.57
CA GLU A 138 2.99 14.10 10.95
C GLU A 138 4.19 13.17 10.79
N THR A 139 4.95 13.37 9.72
CA THR A 139 6.18 12.63 9.48
C THR A 139 7.36 13.58 9.39
N GLY A 140 8.40 13.35 10.19
CA GLY A 140 9.67 14.05 10.12
C GLY A 140 10.73 13.23 9.40
N PHE A 141 11.38 13.84 8.41
CA PHE A 141 12.45 13.17 7.67
C PHE A 141 13.79 13.28 8.41
N SER A 142 14.57 12.22 8.27
CA SER A 142 15.95 12.20 8.76
C SER A 142 16.86 11.53 7.74
N ARG A 143 18.16 11.86 7.79
CA ARG A 143 19.17 11.21 6.91
C ARG A 143 19.42 9.73 7.26
N ARG A 144 18.84 9.25 8.36
CA ARG A 144 18.92 7.85 8.75
C ARG A 144 17.78 7.07 8.11
N LYS A 145 18.13 6.07 7.32
CA LYS A 145 17.17 5.08 6.82
C LYS A 145 17.10 3.92 7.79
N ARG A 146 15.88 3.50 8.09
CA ARG A 146 15.61 2.22 8.74
C ARG A 146 15.46 1.17 7.64
N VAL A 147 16.21 0.08 7.74
CA VAL A 147 16.08 -1.11 6.90
C VAL A 147 16.17 -2.30 7.84
N ALA A 148 15.07 -3.00 8.04
CA ALA A 148 15.01 -4.11 8.98
C ALA A 148 13.89 -5.08 8.61
N PRO A 149 14.05 -6.39 8.88
CA PRO A 149 12.91 -7.30 8.91
C PRO A 149 11.94 -6.84 10.01
N ALA A 150 10.65 -7.09 9.79
CA ALA A 150 9.59 -6.69 10.69
C ALA A 150 8.75 -7.93 11.04
N THR A 151 8.50 -8.12 12.35
CA THR A 151 7.51 -9.04 12.87
C THR A 151 6.75 -8.26 13.92
N TRP A 152 5.51 -7.93 13.64
CA TRP A 152 4.66 -7.10 14.48
C TRP A 152 3.40 -7.83 14.87
N ASP A 153 2.71 -7.38 15.92
CA ASP A 153 1.38 -7.84 16.28
C ASP A 153 0.34 -6.89 15.68
N LEU A 154 -0.62 -7.44 14.93
CA LEU A 154 -1.74 -6.74 14.33
C LEU A 154 -2.97 -6.86 15.23
N ASP A 155 -3.59 -5.72 15.55
CA ASP A 155 -4.96 -5.59 16.06
C ASP A 155 -5.69 -4.66 15.08
N GLY A 156 -6.30 -5.25 14.05
CA GLY A 156 -6.74 -4.58 12.85
C GLY A 156 -7.79 -3.50 13.08
N ALA A 157 -7.60 -2.37 12.41
CA ALA A 157 -8.50 -1.24 12.42
C ALA A 157 -8.68 -0.69 11.00
N GLY A 158 -9.76 0.10 10.78
CA GLY A 158 -10.08 0.65 9.47
C GLY A 158 -10.25 -0.47 8.42
N PRO A 159 -9.56 -0.39 7.28
CA PRO A 159 -9.64 -1.42 6.24
C PRO A 159 -9.19 -2.83 6.64
N LEU A 160 -8.52 -2.96 7.78
CA LEU A 160 -8.08 -4.26 8.32
C LEU A 160 -8.90 -4.69 9.54
N ALA A 161 -10.07 -4.10 9.78
CA ALA A 161 -10.89 -4.40 10.95
C ALA A 161 -11.19 -5.90 11.04
N GLY A 162 -10.92 -6.49 12.22
CA GLY A 162 -11.12 -7.91 12.49
C GLY A 162 -9.89 -8.80 12.23
N ALA A 163 -8.88 -8.34 11.49
CA ALA A 163 -7.61 -9.05 11.37
C ALA A 163 -6.82 -8.96 12.69
N THR A 164 -6.21 -10.07 13.13
CA THR A 164 -5.43 -10.10 14.36
C THR A 164 -4.27 -11.08 14.25
N GLY A 165 -3.23 -10.88 15.05
CA GLY A 165 -2.11 -11.81 15.15
C GLY A 165 -0.82 -11.29 14.55
N PRO A 166 0.21 -12.14 14.43
CA PRO A 166 1.50 -11.74 13.91
C PRO A 166 1.44 -11.41 12.42
N VAL A 167 2.11 -10.34 12.02
CA VAL A 167 2.37 -9.97 10.63
C VAL A 167 3.86 -9.83 10.40
N GLU A 168 4.31 -10.32 9.26
CA GLU A 168 5.72 -10.34 8.88
C GLU A 168 5.96 -9.52 7.61
N GLY A 169 7.16 -8.98 7.48
CA GLY A 169 7.56 -8.20 6.32
C GLY A 169 8.88 -7.48 6.57
N TYR A 170 8.99 -6.27 6.08
CA TYR A 170 10.17 -5.44 6.31
C TYR A 170 9.84 -3.95 6.33
N GLU A 171 10.70 -3.17 6.98
CA GLU A 171 10.68 -1.73 6.98
C GLU A 171 11.83 -1.18 6.13
N ILE A 172 11.54 -0.20 5.27
CA ILE A 172 12.55 0.59 4.57
C ILE A 172 12.06 2.03 4.40
N HIS A 173 12.38 2.91 5.35
CA HIS A 173 11.92 4.30 5.31
C HIS A 173 12.94 5.26 5.93
N GLY A 174 12.85 6.54 5.58
CA GLY A 174 13.73 7.61 6.06
C GLY A 174 13.05 8.60 7.02
N GLY A 175 11.80 8.33 7.43
CA GLY A 175 11.04 9.21 8.33
C GLY A 175 10.59 8.50 9.60
N GLU A 176 10.24 9.31 10.60
CA GLU A 176 9.52 8.88 11.80
C GLU A 176 8.17 9.57 11.81
N THR A 177 7.12 8.83 12.21
CA THR A 177 5.75 9.33 12.21
C THR A 177 5.21 9.37 13.64
N TRP A 178 4.48 10.43 13.95
CA TRP A 178 3.81 10.64 15.23
C TRP A 178 2.41 11.26 15.02
N VAL A 179 1.59 11.26 16.06
CA VAL A 179 0.28 11.91 16.04
C VAL A 179 0.46 13.43 15.95
N ALA A 180 -0.28 14.06 15.06
CA ALA A 180 -0.22 15.50 14.84
C ALA A 180 -0.60 16.28 16.11
N ALA A 181 0.23 17.27 16.48
CA ALA A 181 -0.07 18.15 17.59
C ALA A 181 -1.14 19.18 17.17
N GLY A 182 -2.32 19.14 17.79
CA GLY A 182 -3.41 20.09 17.51
C GLY A 182 -4.65 19.48 16.87
N ALA A 183 -4.64 18.23 16.56
CA ALA A 183 -5.85 17.46 16.24
C ALA A 183 -6.78 17.32 17.47
N ALA A 184 -6.45 17.95 18.59
CA ALA A 184 -7.06 17.75 19.91
C ALA A 184 -8.04 18.84 20.35
N ASP A 185 -8.26 19.91 19.60
CA ASP A 185 -9.07 21.08 20.03
C ASP A 185 -10.23 21.39 19.06
N ASP A 186 -11.05 20.41 18.76
CA ASP A 186 -12.40 20.65 18.28
C ASP A 186 -13.35 20.64 19.49
N ASP A 187 -14.24 21.63 19.55
CA ASP A 187 -15.25 21.89 20.60
C ASP A 187 -16.24 20.70 20.82
N SER A 188 -16.04 19.57 20.12
CA SER A 188 -16.81 18.31 20.25
C SER A 188 -16.37 17.45 21.45
N GLY A 189 -15.24 17.76 22.09
CA GLY A 189 -14.72 17.02 23.25
C GLY A 189 -14.08 15.66 22.93
N ALA A 190 -14.01 15.26 21.64
CA ALA A 190 -13.21 14.16 21.18
C ALA A 190 -11.84 14.68 20.74
N THR A 191 -10.76 14.09 21.22
CA THR A 191 -9.42 14.42 20.75
C THR A 191 -9.15 13.67 19.44
N ALA A 192 -8.28 14.17 18.57
CA ALA A 192 -7.93 13.42 17.34
C ALA A 192 -7.28 12.08 17.67
N SER A 193 -6.62 11.97 18.83
CA SER A 193 -6.16 10.69 19.36
C SER A 193 -7.30 9.71 19.65
N ASP A 194 -8.54 10.18 19.84
CA ASP A 194 -9.71 9.32 20.06
C ASP A 194 -10.30 8.81 18.72
N GLN A 195 -9.88 9.40 17.60
CA GLN A 195 -10.34 9.04 16.25
C GLN A 195 -9.31 8.21 15.46
N VAL A 196 -8.07 8.08 15.95
CA VAL A 196 -7.01 7.32 15.32
C VAL A 196 -6.70 6.06 16.11
N SER A 197 -6.55 4.95 15.41
CA SER A 197 -6.11 3.67 15.96
C SER A 197 -4.71 3.35 15.49
N PHE A 198 -3.95 2.60 16.30
CA PHE A 198 -2.59 2.15 16.00
C PHE A 198 -2.57 0.62 15.89
N PRO A 199 -2.89 0.07 14.72
CA PRO A 199 -3.15 -1.35 14.56
C PRO A 199 -1.91 -2.24 14.66
N PHE A 200 -0.71 -1.66 14.66
CA PHE A 200 0.54 -2.41 14.69
C PHE A 200 1.33 -2.10 15.96
N THR A 201 1.76 -3.15 16.66
CA THR A 201 2.58 -3.04 17.87
C THR A 201 3.81 -3.94 17.78
N VAL A 202 4.86 -3.53 18.50
CA VAL A 202 6.08 -4.31 18.67
C VAL A 202 6.65 -4.05 20.06
N SER A 203 7.14 -5.10 20.73
CA SER A 203 7.48 -5.07 22.14
C SER A 203 8.67 -4.19 22.50
N ASP A 204 9.55 -3.86 21.55
CA ASP A 204 10.82 -3.16 21.78
C ASP A 204 10.82 -1.70 21.29
N ARG A 205 9.66 -1.17 20.85
CA ARG A 205 9.54 0.18 20.26
C ARG A 205 8.33 0.93 20.81
N GLU A 206 8.42 1.38 22.05
CA GLU A 206 7.39 2.24 22.64
C GLU A 206 7.40 3.62 22.02
N GLY A 207 6.22 4.16 21.72
CA GLY A 207 6.01 5.53 21.24
C GLY A 207 6.32 5.78 19.78
N VAL A 208 6.61 4.73 18.99
CA VAL A 208 6.79 4.83 17.53
C VAL A 208 5.52 4.39 16.83
N THR A 209 5.04 5.21 15.91
CA THR A 209 3.86 4.91 15.10
C THR A 209 4.24 4.07 13.88
N LEU A 210 4.04 2.76 13.97
CA LEU A 210 4.33 1.79 12.89
C LEU A 210 3.29 1.83 11.76
N GLY A 211 2.10 2.29 12.10
CA GLY A 211 0.97 2.56 11.23
C GLY A 211 -0.14 3.23 12.01
N ALA A 212 -1.08 3.82 11.30
CA ALA A 212 -2.26 4.47 11.86
C ALA A 212 -3.48 4.19 11.00
N ALA A 213 -4.66 4.14 11.63
CA ALA A 213 -5.93 4.00 10.93
C ALA A 213 -6.96 5.01 11.46
N ALA A 214 -7.74 5.59 10.56
CA ALA A 214 -8.85 6.48 10.88
C ALA A 214 -9.98 6.26 9.86
N GLY A 215 -11.18 5.92 10.33
CA GLY A 215 -12.29 5.59 9.45
C GLY A 215 -11.95 4.44 8.48
N THR A 216 -12.05 4.70 7.18
CA THR A 216 -11.71 3.75 6.10
C THR A 216 -10.25 3.86 5.63
N VAL A 217 -9.42 4.64 6.30
CA VAL A 217 -8.04 4.92 5.90
C VAL A 217 -7.05 4.20 6.81
N LEU A 218 -6.04 3.57 6.23
CA LEU A 218 -4.92 2.94 6.93
C LEU A 218 -3.60 3.39 6.29
N GLY A 219 -2.60 3.59 7.10
CA GLY A 219 -1.21 3.72 6.63
C GLY A 219 -0.27 2.90 7.47
N THR A 220 0.81 2.37 6.87
CA THR A 220 1.83 1.60 7.59
C THR A 220 3.18 1.64 6.90
N TYR A 221 4.24 1.42 7.68
CA TYR A 221 5.60 1.20 7.19
C TYR A 221 5.90 -0.26 6.81
N LEU A 222 4.96 -1.18 7.05
CA LEU A 222 5.16 -2.59 6.75
C LEU A 222 5.06 -2.84 5.24
N HIS A 223 6.17 -3.16 4.61
CA HIS A 223 6.19 -3.79 3.29
C HIS A 223 5.89 -5.28 3.44
N GLY A 224 5.17 -5.85 2.47
CA GLY A 224 4.65 -7.21 2.56
C GLY A 224 3.36 -7.32 3.37
N LEU A 225 2.66 -6.20 3.65
CA LEU A 225 1.40 -6.24 4.39
C LEU A 225 0.42 -7.28 3.84
N PHE A 226 0.25 -7.31 2.52
CA PHE A 226 -0.70 -8.20 1.85
C PHE A 226 -0.16 -9.61 1.60
N GLU A 227 1.08 -9.90 1.94
CA GLU A 227 1.61 -11.27 2.03
C GLU A 227 1.01 -12.01 3.24
N ASN A 228 0.58 -11.28 4.26
CA ASN A 228 -0.04 -11.81 5.46
C ASN A 228 -1.53 -12.10 5.20
N ASP A 229 -1.93 -13.35 5.28
CA ASP A 229 -3.26 -13.81 4.91
C ASP A 229 -4.37 -13.06 5.65
N ASP A 230 -4.29 -12.91 6.98
CA ASP A 230 -5.35 -12.26 7.78
C ASP A 230 -5.51 -10.77 7.40
N ALA A 231 -4.40 -10.06 7.15
CA ALA A 231 -4.44 -8.67 6.74
C ALA A 231 -4.98 -8.53 5.31
N ARG A 232 -4.56 -9.40 4.39
CA ARG A 232 -5.02 -9.41 3.00
C ARG A 232 -6.51 -9.73 2.92
N GLU A 233 -6.96 -10.77 3.61
CA GLU A 233 -8.36 -11.18 3.61
C GLU A 233 -9.26 -10.09 4.19
N ALA A 234 -8.91 -9.47 5.32
CA ALA A 234 -9.67 -8.37 5.90
C ALA A 234 -9.77 -7.18 4.94
N PHE A 235 -8.67 -6.79 4.30
CA PHE A 235 -8.70 -5.71 3.31
C PHE A 235 -9.60 -6.05 2.13
N VAL A 236 -9.47 -7.24 1.56
CA VAL A 236 -10.28 -7.69 0.41
C VAL A 236 -11.76 -7.73 0.78
N ASP A 237 -12.10 -8.26 1.96
CA ASP A 237 -13.48 -8.29 2.44
C ASP A 237 -14.05 -6.87 2.61
N ALA A 238 -13.28 -5.92 3.15
CA ALA A 238 -13.69 -4.52 3.27
C ALA A 238 -13.94 -3.87 1.89
N VAL A 239 -13.15 -4.21 0.87
CA VAL A 239 -13.34 -3.71 -0.50
C VAL A 239 -14.61 -4.27 -1.12
N PHE A 240 -14.86 -5.58 -1.01
CA PHE A 240 -16.09 -6.21 -1.52
C PHE A 240 -17.34 -5.71 -0.78
N GLU A 241 -17.25 -5.49 0.54
CA GLU A 241 -18.33 -4.92 1.33
C GLU A 241 -18.66 -3.48 0.89
N HIS A 242 -17.63 -2.65 0.69
CA HIS A 242 -17.80 -1.28 0.19
C HIS A 242 -18.46 -1.26 -1.19
N ALA A 243 -18.01 -2.10 -2.11
CA ALA A 243 -18.56 -2.24 -3.46
C ALA A 243 -19.99 -2.79 -3.47
N GLY A 244 -20.45 -3.41 -2.39
CA GLY A 244 -21.74 -4.11 -2.34
C GLY A 244 -21.79 -5.34 -3.24
N VAL A 245 -20.65 -5.92 -3.59
CA VAL A 245 -20.50 -7.08 -4.46
C VAL A 245 -20.15 -8.31 -3.63
N SER A 246 -20.78 -9.45 -3.92
CA SER A 246 -20.45 -10.70 -3.25
C SER A 246 -19.12 -11.23 -3.76
N ARG A 247 -18.18 -11.47 -2.84
CA ARG A 247 -16.89 -12.04 -3.16
C ARG A 247 -17.03 -13.39 -3.87
N PRO A 248 -16.31 -13.63 -4.97
CA PRO A 248 -16.29 -14.94 -5.63
C PRO A 248 -15.77 -16.02 -4.69
N GLU A 249 -16.42 -17.19 -4.68
CA GLU A 249 -15.88 -18.35 -3.94
C GLU A 249 -14.56 -18.80 -4.59
N ALA A 250 -13.54 -19.02 -3.78
CA ALA A 250 -12.30 -19.62 -4.26
C ALA A 250 -12.60 -21.02 -4.78
N GLY A 251 -12.69 -21.19 -6.11
CA GLY A 251 -12.85 -22.51 -6.73
C GLY A 251 -13.99 -22.71 -7.71
N GLY A 252 -14.74 -21.69 -8.13
CA GLY A 252 -15.91 -21.84 -9.02
C GLY A 252 -15.62 -21.90 -10.53
N GLY A 253 -14.39 -21.98 -11.01
CA GLY A 253 -14.11 -21.82 -12.46
C GLY A 253 -13.02 -22.65 -13.11
N ALA A 254 -12.24 -23.42 -12.37
CA ALA A 254 -11.24 -24.32 -13.00
C ALA A 254 -11.47 -25.75 -12.55
N SER A 255 -11.71 -26.64 -13.49
CA SER A 255 -11.71 -28.09 -13.25
C SER A 255 -10.36 -28.52 -12.67
N ASP A 256 -10.41 -29.45 -11.73
CA ASP A 256 -9.30 -30.03 -10.94
C ASP A 256 -8.11 -30.61 -11.74
N GLY A 257 -8.02 -30.30 -13.04
CA GLY A 257 -7.03 -30.81 -13.96
C GLY A 257 -5.87 -29.87 -14.30
N ASP A 258 -5.98 -28.57 -14.01
CA ASP A 258 -4.98 -27.56 -14.44
C ASP A 258 -4.30 -26.78 -13.30
N ARG A 259 -4.54 -27.16 -12.04
CA ARG A 259 -3.87 -26.55 -10.87
C ARG A 259 -2.47 -27.09 -10.57
N ALA A 260 -1.82 -27.70 -11.55
CA ALA A 260 -0.38 -27.97 -11.51
C ALA A 260 0.41 -26.78 -12.08
N ASP A 261 0.01 -25.57 -11.77
CA ASP A 261 0.84 -24.41 -12.10
C ASP A 261 1.69 -24.05 -10.88
N ALA A 262 2.91 -24.56 -10.92
CA ALA A 262 4.00 -24.20 -10.03
C ALA A 262 4.10 -22.68 -9.91
N ASP A 263 4.35 -22.25 -8.68
CA ASP A 263 4.78 -20.91 -8.32
C ASP A 263 5.69 -20.33 -9.44
N PRO A 264 5.52 -19.08 -9.88
CA PRO A 264 6.41 -18.45 -10.85
C PRO A 264 7.89 -18.60 -10.50
N TYR A 265 8.23 -18.70 -9.23
CA TYR A 265 9.57 -18.99 -8.73
C TYR A 265 9.97 -20.46 -8.96
N ASP A 266 9.05 -21.42 -8.84
CA ASP A 266 9.31 -22.82 -9.15
C ASP A 266 9.52 -23.01 -10.66
N ARG A 267 8.76 -22.31 -11.51
CA ARG A 267 8.97 -22.29 -12.97
C ARG A 267 10.30 -21.64 -13.33
N ALA A 268 10.69 -20.57 -12.66
CA ALA A 268 12.00 -19.95 -12.87
C ALA A 268 13.12 -20.86 -12.38
N ALA A 269 12.94 -21.56 -11.27
CA ALA A 269 13.89 -22.55 -10.76
C ALA A 269 14.05 -23.74 -11.71
N ASP A 270 12.95 -24.26 -12.28
CA ASP A 270 12.99 -25.32 -13.27
C ASP A 270 13.70 -24.89 -14.57
N LEU A 271 13.44 -23.65 -15.03
CA LEU A 271 14.14 -23.09 -16.20
C LEU A 271 15.64 -22.95 -15.98
N VAL A 272 16.07 -22.64 -14.76
CA VAL A 272 17.48 -22.51 -14.38
C VAL A 272 18.12 -23.89 -14.15
N ALA A 273 17.36 -24.87 -13.65
CA ALA A 273 17.86 -26.23 -13.40
C ALA A 273 18.28 -26.95 -14.71
N ASP A 274 17.63 -26.63 -15.83
CA ASP A 274 17.96 -27.19 -17.15
C ASP A 274 19.07 -26.44 -17.90
N LEU A 275 19.56 -25.32 -17.35
CA LEU A 275 20.68 -24.59 -17.95
C LEU A 275 22.01 -25.24 -17.57
N PRO A 276 22.92 -25.46 -18.55
CA PRO A 276 24.24 -26.04 -18.29
C PRO A 276 25.15 -24.98 -17.59
N LEU A 277 24.88 -24.73 -16.31
CA LEU A 277 25.60 -23.73 -15.49
C LEU A 277 27.12 -23.99 -15.43
N ASP A 278 27.56 -25.22 -15.60
CA ASP A 278 28.97 -25.60 -15.67
C ASP A 278 29.71 -24.90 -16.82
N ARG A 279 29.01 -24.44 -17.86
CA ARG A 279 29.63 -23.74 -19.01
C ARG A 279 29.72 -22.22 -18.80
N LEU A 280 28.96 -21.66 -17.86
CA LEU A 280 28.97 -20.22 -17.56
C LEU A 280 29.99 -19.85 -16.49
N LEU A 281 30.44 -20.82 -15.67
CA LEU A 281 31.38 -20.62 -14.58
C LEU A 281 32.85 -20.93 -14.98
N THR A 282 33.13 -21.35 -16.23
CA THR A 282 34.48 -21.73 -16.70
C THR A 282 35.00 -20.89 -17.88
N SER A 283 34.62 -19.59 -17.95
CA SER A 283 35.33 -18.66 -18.85
C SER A 283 36.34 -17.84 -18.03
N GLU A 284 37.58 -18.28 -18.03
CA GLU A 284 38.76 -17.45 -17.72
C GLU A 284 38.94 -16.33 -18.78
#